data_3eeee22e002c4e69814060d861a97dfd
#
_entry.id   3eeee22e002c4e69814060d861a97dfd
#
_cell.length_a   1.000
_cell.length_b   1.000
_cell.length_c   1.000
_cell.angle_alpha   90.00
_cell.angle_beta   90.00
_cell.angle_gamma   90.00
#
_symmetry.space_group_name_H-M   'P 1'
#
loop_
_entity.id
_entity.type
_entity.pdbx_description
1 polymer ?
#
loop_
_entity_poly.entity_id
_entity_poly.type
_entity_poly.pdbx_seq_one_letter_code
_entity_poly.pdbx_strand_id
1 'polypeptide(L)'
;RYPLVDGQGNFGNIDGDNAAAMRYTESRLTAVAQALLEGLDEDAVDFRATYDGEDEEPVVLPAAFPNLLANGSSGIAVGMATSIPPHNVGEICAALSALIADPDTREATLLKHIKGPDFPTGGILVDDASSMAEAYRTGRGSFRLRARWEKEDGDRGSYHIVVDQIPYQVQKAKLIERIAELIEHKKVPLLDDVRDESAEDVRIVLVPKSRTVDADLLMEQLFRQSDLEVRISL
;
A
#
# COMPACT_ATOMS: atom_id res chain seq x y z
N ARG A 1 6.51 0.83 1.24
CA ARG A 1 7.02 1.30 2.52
C ARG A 1 8.52 1.07 2.65
N TYR A 2 9.13 1.88 3.45
CA TYR A 2 10.52 1.77 3.85
C TYR A 2 10.54 1.20 5.27
N PRO A 3 10.81 -0.11 5.47
CA PRO A 3 10.66 -0.76 6.77
C PRO A 3 11.62 -0.15 7.80
N LEU A 4 11.15 0.04 9.02
CA LEU A 4 11.92 0.54 10.15
C LEU A 4 12.55 -0.60 10.97
N VAL A 5 12.00 -1.79 10.83
CA VAL A 5 12.47 -3.00 11.51
C VAL A 5 12.92 -4.01 10.45
N ASP A 6 14.14 -4.52 10.62
CA ASP A 6 14.67 -5.67 9.89
C ASP A 6 14.47 -6.91 10.78
N GLY A 7 13.63 -7.83 10.29
CA GLY A 7 13.27 -9.04 11.02
C GLY A 7 14.00 -10.27 10.49
N GLN A 8 14.36 -11.16 11.40
CA GLN A 8 14.88 -12.49 11.08
C GLN A 8 13.94 -13.56 11.64
N GLY A 9 13.47 -14.45 10.76
CA GLY A 9 12.47 -15.45 11.07
C GLY A 9 11.12 -15.16 10.41
N ASN A 10 10.06 -15.83 10.85
CA ASN A 10 8.72 -15.71 10.29
C ASN A 10 7.93 -14.56 10.97
N PHE A 11 7.73 -13.46 10.25
CA PHE A 11 6.93 -12.29 10.65
C PHE A 11 5.55 -12.24 9.96
N GLY A 12 5.10 -13.36 9.38
CA GLY A 12 3.90 -13.44 8.56
C GLY A 12 4.21 -13.35 7.07
N ASN A 13 3.17 -13.44 6.23
CA ASN A 13 3.30 -13.41 4.77
C ASN A 13 2.09 -12.75 4.10
N ILE A 14 2.12 -12.66 2.77
CA ILE A 14 1.07 -12.05 1.95
C ILE A 14 -0.26 -12.85 1.97
N ASP A 15 -0.21 -14.15 2.32
CA ASP A 15 -1.40 -15.00 2.45
C ASP A 15 -2.17 -14.71 3.74
N GLY A 16 -1.56 -13.99 4.67
CA GLY A 16 -2.16 -13.64 5.94
C GLY A 16 -1.87 -14.66 7.05
N ASP A 17 -0.88 -15.54 6.87
CA ASP A 17 -0.42 -16.44 7.92
C ASP A 17 0.14 -15.66 9.11
N ASN A 18 -0.05 -16.21 10.30
CA ASN A 18 0.43 -15.58 11.51
C ASN A 18 1.96 -15.63 11.63
N ALA A 19 2.52 -14.58 12.23
CA ALA A 19 3.91 -14.57 12.63
C ALA A 19 4.22 -15.69 13.64
N ALA A 20 5.45 -16.18 13.65
CA ALA A 20 5.93 -17.10 14.69
C ALA A 20 5.93 -16.41 16.06
N ALA A 21 5.95 -17.23 17.14
CA ALA A 21 6.11 -16.69 18.46
C ALA A 21 7.46 -15.94 18.61
N MET A 22 7.46 -14.82 19.34
CA MET A 22 8.62 -13.91 19.43
C MET A 22 9.94 -14.58 19.85
N ARG A 23 9.90 -15.71 20.56
CA ARG A 23 11.10 -16.48 20.93
C ARG A 23 11.83 -17.15 19.77
N TYR A 24 11.21 -17.17 18.57
CA TYR A 24 11.79 -17.74 17.35
C TYR A 24 12.22 -16.68 16.34
N THR A 25 12.08 -15.41 16.70
CA THR A 25 12.36 -14.29 15.80
C THR A 25 13.33 -13.31 16.45
N GLU A 26 14.10 -12.62 15.62
CA GLU A 26 14.95 -11.50 16.02
C GLU A 26 14.56 -10.25 15.25
N SER A 27 14.80 -9.09 15.82
CA SER A 27 14.53 -7.82 15.16
C SER A 27 15.62 -6.79 15.46
N ARG A 28 15.89 -5.91 14.49
CA ARG A 28 16.84 -4.83 14.60
C ARG A 28 16.36 -3.61 13.79
N LEU A 29 16.95 -2.46 14.07
CA LEU A 29 16.67 -1.24 13.32
C LEU A 29 17.29 -1.32 11.93
N THR A 30 16.55 -0.84 10.93
CA THR A 30 17.07 -0.62 9.58
C THR A 30 17.89 0.68 9.50
N ALA A 31 18.61 0.87 8.40
CA ALA A 31 19.31 2.14 8.12
C ALA A 31 18.33 3.33 8.06
N VAL A 32 17.10 3.11 7.57
CA VAL A 32 16.05 4.15 7.57
C VAL A 32 15.63 4.52 8.99
N ALA A 33 15.47 3.54 9.88
CA ALA A 33 15.14 3.80 11.27
C ALA A 33 16.30 4.56 11.97
N GLN A 34 17.55 4.21 11.67
CA GLN A 34 18.71 4.93 12.19
C GLN A 34 18.74 6.40 11.73
N ALA A 35 18.42 6.67 10.46
CA ALA A 35 18.31 8.03 9.95
C ALA A 35 17.22 8.87 10.65
N LEU A 36 16.19 8.24 11.20
CA LEU A 36 15.19 8.95 12.00
C LEU A 36 15.71 9.38 13.37
N LEU A 37 16.73 8.70 13.89
CA LEU A 37 17.35 8.93 15.21
C LEU A 37 18.60 9.81 15.12
N GLU A 38 19.10 10.07 13.93
CA GLU A 38 20.30 10.88 13.72
C GLU A 38 20.11 12.29 14.28
N GLY A 39 21.03 12.74 15.12
CA GLY A 39 20.99 14.03 15.80
C GLY A 39 20.35 14.03 17.19
N LEU A 40 19.89 12.89 17.71
CA LEU A 40 19.33 12.84 19.08
C LEU A 40 20.34 13.30 20.14
N ASP A 41 21.63 12.98 19.97
CA ASP A 41 22.69 13.33 20.90
C ASP A 41 23.26 14.75 20.66
N GLU A 42 22.69 15.50 19.71
CA GLU A 42 23.15 16.81 19.26
C GLU A 42 22.23 17.96 19.67
N ASP A 43 21.36 17.75 20.66
CA ASP A 43 20.36 18.73 21.12
C ASP A 43 19.42 19.23 19.99
N ALA A 44 19.12 18.35 19.03
CA ALA A 44 18.29 18.68 17.86
C ALA A 44 16.79 18.70 18.17
N VAL A 45 16.38 18.10 19.28
CA VAL A 45 14.96 17.98 19.70
C VAL A 45 14.84 18.07 21.22
N ASP A 46 13.67 18.50 21.69
CA ASP A 46 13.35 18.55 23.13
C ASP A 46 13.07 17.14 23.67
N PHE A 47 13.39 16.93 24.95
CA PHE A 47 13.11 15.71 25.69
C PHE A 47 12.06 15.96 26.77
N ARG A 48 11.35 14.91 27.17
CA ARG A 48 10.41 14.92 28.27
C ARG A 48 10.57 13.64 29.09
N ALA A 49 10.16 13.68 30.36
CA ALA A 49 10.13 12.49 31.19
C ALA A 49 9.18 11.43 30.62
N THR A 50 9.56 10.15 30.73
CA THR A 50 8.71 9.00 30.45
C THR A 50 7.52 8.97 31.41
N TYR A 51 6.50 8.14 31.09
CA TYR A 51 5.27 8.07 31.89
C TYR A 51 5.53 7.68 33.36
N ASP A 52 6.52 6.84 33.62
CA ASP A 52 6.96 6.44 34.97
C ASP A 52 7.92 7.44 35.61
N GLY A 53 8.47 8.38 34.85
CA GLY A 53 9.41 9.41 35.31
C GLY A 53 10.81 8.87 35.62
N GLU A 54 11.13 7.65 35.22
CA GLU A 54 12.44 7.03 35.48
C GLU A 54 13.49 7.40 34.43
N ASP A 55 13.04 7.74 33.18
CA ASP A 55 13.88 8.07 32.05
C ASP A 55 13.36 9.30 31.29
N GLU A 56 14.07 9.71 30.24
CA GLU A 56 13.65 10.75 29.31
C GLU A 56 13.48 10.18 27.89
N GLU A 57 12.51 10.71 27.17
CA GLU A 57 12.24 10.37 25.77
C GLU A 57 12.16 11.63 24.91
N PRO A 58 12.56 11.58 23.61
CA PRO A 58 12.41 12.74 22.73
C PRO A 58 10.93 13.00 22.47
N VAL A 59 10.54 14.29 22.48
CA VAL A 59 9.16 14.72 22.16
C VAL A 59 8.81 14.37 20.72
N VAL A 60 9.77 14.53 19.81
CA VAL A 60 9.72 14.14 18.39
C VAL A 60 11.07 13.59 17.97
N LEU A 61 11.15 12.78 16.91
CA LEU A 61 12.41 12.36 16.34
C LEU A 61 12.99 13.45 15.43
N PRO A 62 14.32 13.60 15.33
CA PRO A 62 14.96 14.54 14.40
C PRO A 62 14.57 14.31 12.94
N ALA A 63 14.41 13.05 12.56
CA ALA A 63 13.83 12.59 11.30
C ALA A 63 14.55 13.11 10.04
N ALA A 64 15.80 12.74 9.84
CA ALA A 64 16.55 13.01 8.60
C ALA A 64 15.97 12.30 7.34
N PHE A 65 14.86 11.56 7.50
CA PHE A 65 14.13 10.91 6.45
C PHE A 65 12.64 11.34 6.51
N PRO A 66 11.97 11.67 5.39
CA PRO A 66 10.59 12.18 5.38
C PRO A 66 9.55 11.06 5.61
N ASN A 67 9.63 10.42 6.79
CA ASN A 67 8.92 9.17 7.10
C ASN A 67 7.40 9.29 7.02
N LEU A 68 6.83 10.42 7.46
CA LEU A 68 5.37 10.58 7.50
C LEU A 68 4.73 10.39 6.13
N LEU A 69 5.28 11.01 5.09
CA LEU A 69 4.78 10.87 3.73
C LEU A 69 5.30 9.61 3.04
N ALA A 70 6.56 9.22 3.30
CA ALA A 70 7.16 8.05 2.66
C ALA A 70 6.49 6.75 3.08
N ASN A 71 6.23 6.55 4.36
CA ASN A 71 5.61 5.36 4.90
C ASN A 71 4.09 5.51 5.13
N GLY A 72 3.58 6.74 5.11
CA GLY A 72 2.23 7.01 5.53
C GLY A 72 2.04 6.81 7.03
N SER A 73 0.82 7.03 7.49
CA SER A 73 0.43 6.83 8.88
C SER A 73 -1.04 6.46 8.96
N SER A 74 -1.41 5.59 9.86
CA SER A 74 -2.80 5.33 10.18
C SER A 74 -2.95 5.14 11.69
N GLY A 75 -4.01 5.70 12.26
CA GLY A 75 -4.27 5.59 13.68
C GLY A 75 -5.72 5.89 14.01
N ILE A 76 -6.19 5.29 15.08
CA ILE A 76 -7.55 5.47 15.60
C ILE A 76 -7.44 6.05 17.00
N ALA A 77 -8.03 7.22 17.19
CA ALA A 77 -8.17 7.87 18.49
C ALA A 77 -9.64 8.00 18.88
N VAL A 78 -9.91 8.49 20.08
CA VAL A 78 -11.29 8.76 20.51
C VAL A 78 -11.82 9.97 19.73
N GLY A 79 -12.87 9.76 18.95
CA GLY A 79 -13.55 10.80 18.18
C GLY A 79 -12.87 11.23 16.88
N MET A 80 -11.69 10.67 16.55
CA MET A 80 -10.99 10.95 15.29
C MET A 80 -10.11 9.79 14.84
N ALA A 81 -9.82 9.75 13.54
CA ALA A 81 -8.85 8.83 12.96
C ALA A 81 -7.95 9.61 11.99
N THR A 82 -6.75 9.11 11.74
CA THR A 82 -5.85 9.59 10.70
C THR A 82 -5.55 8.45 9.73
N SER A 83 -5.44 8.81 8.44
CA SER A 83 -5.03 7.88 7.39
C SER A 83 -4.24 8.67 6.35
N ILE A 84 -2.95 8.42 6.28
CA ILE A 84 -2.04 9.04 5.31
C ILE A 84 -1.42 7.89 4.50
N PRO A 85 -1.68 7.79 3.19
CA PRO A 85 -1.09 6.76 2.36
C PRO A 85 0.42 6.98 2.19
N PRO A 86 1.20 5.93 1.87
CA PRO A 86 2.61 6.06 1.53
C PRO A 86 2.80 6.74 0.17
N HIS A 87 3.99 7.35 -0.02
CA HIS A 87 4.36 8.06 -1.25
C HIS A 87 5.76 7.69 -1.70
N ASN A 88 6.05 7.95 -2.96
CA ASN A 88 7.39 7.77 -3.53
C ASN A 88 8.39 8.78 -2.95
N VAL A 89 9.49 8.30 -2.37
CA VAL A 89 10.51 9.15 -1.73
C VAL A 89 11.18 10.09 -2.73
N GLY A 90 11.45 9.64 -3.95
CA GLY A 90 12.02 10.48 -5.00
C GLY A 90 11.10 11.68 -5.32
N GLU A 91 9.80 11.45 -5.40
CA GLU A 91 8.80 12.51 -5.61
C GLU A 91 8.73 13.46 -4.41
N ILE A 92 8.75 12.93 -3.18
CA ILE A 92 8.79 13.75 -1.96
C ILE A 92 10.05 14.62 -1.93
N CYS A 93 11.23 14.04 -2.19
CA CYS A 93 12.48 14.78 -2.19
C CYS A 93 12.50 15.89 -3.27
N ALA A 94 11.93 15.63 -4.46
CA ALA A 94 11.80 16.63 -5.50
C ALA A 94 10.88 17.80 -5.06
N ALA A 95 9.76 17.49 -4.42
CA ALA A 95 8.85 18.50 -3.86
C ALA A 95 9.51 19.31 -2.73
N LEU A 96 10.23 18.65 -1.82
CA LEU A 96 10.98 19.32 -0.75
C LEU A 96 12.07 20.21 -1.30
N SER A 97 12.82 19.78 -2.31
CA SER A 97 13.85 20.60 -2.96
C SER A 97 13.25 21.88 -3.60
N ALA A 98 12.08 21.76 -4.22
CA ALA A 98 11.36 22.90 -4.78
C ALA A 98 10.91 23.87 -3.67
N LEU A 99 10.41 23.37 -2.55
CA LEU A 99 9.94 24.16 -1.42
C LEU A 99 11.10 24.86 -0.70
N ILE A 100 12.27 24.22 -0.58
CA ILE A 100 13.49 24.81 0.00
C ILE A 100 14.01 25.94 -0.89
N ALA A 101 13.98 25.73 -2.23
CA ALA A 101 14.44 26.75 -3.18
C ALA A 101 13.51 27.98 -3.21
N ASP A 102 12.21 27.78 -3.01
CA ASP A 102 11.19 28.84 -2.96
C ASP A 102 10.14 28.47 -1.89
N PRO A 103 10.26 29.02 -0.65
CA PRO A 103 9.30 28.76 0.43
C PRO A 103 7.86 29.18 0.13
N ASP A 104 7.66 30.09 -0.81
CA ASP A 104 6.34 30.53 -1.27
C ASP A 104 5.77 29.68 -2.42
N THR A 105 6.40 28.54 -2.71
CA THR A 105 5.97 27.60 -3.75
C THR A 105 4.51 27.21 -3.55
N ARG A 106 3.71 27.39 -4.61
CA ARG A 106 2.28 27.09 -4.59
C ARG A 106 2.04 25.58 -4.50
N GLU A 107 1.00 25.17 -3.79
CA GLU A 107 0.54 23.76 -3.68
C GLU A 107 0.47 23.07 -5.05
N ALA A 108 -0.12 23.72 -6.07
CA ALA A 108 -0.21 23.17 -7.42
C ALA A 108 1.16 22.88 -8.07
N THR A 109 2.24 23.50 -7.61
CA THR A 109 3.60 23.19 -8.06
C THR A 109 4.14 21.97 -7.33
N LEU A 110 3.88 21.81 -6.04
CA LEU A 110 4.27 20.63 -5.26
C LEU A 110 3.57 19.37 -5.79
N LEU A 111 2.29 19.48 -6.14
CA LEU A 111 1.50 18.38 -6.74
C LEU A 111 1.97 17.98 -8.15
N LYS A 112 2.83 18.76 -8.82
CA LYS A 112 3.50 18.29 -10.05
C LYS A 112 4.62 17.29 -9.76
N HIS A 113 5.20 17.34 -8.57
CA HIS A 113 6.24 16.42 -8.12
C HIS A 113 5.61 15.17 -7.49
N ILE A 114 4.62 15.36 -6.60
CA ILE A 114 3.91 14.26 -5.93
C ILE A 114 2.66 13.93 -6.72
N LYS A 115 2.69 12.84 -7.46
CA LYS A 115 1.61 12.44 -8.38
C LYS A 115 0.44 11.76 -7.67
N GLY A 116 0.67 11.24 -6.49
CA GLY A 116 -0.32 10.52 -5.70
C GLY A 116 0.31 9.51 -4.75
N PRO A 117 -0.50 8.71 -4.05
CA PRO A 117 -0.01 7.60 -3.25
C PRO A 117 0.80 6.60 -4.08
N ASP A 118 1.82 6.02 -3.45
CA ASP A 118 2.67 4.96 -4.01
C ASP A 118 2.73 3.78 -3.02
N PHE A 119 2.19 2.63 -3.44
CA PHE A 119 2.03 1.48 -2.57
C PHE A 119 3.12 0.43 -2.81
N PRO A 120 3.65 -0.23 -1.76
CA PRO A 120 4.75 -1.20 -1.89
C PRO A 120 4.37 -2.44 -2.69
N THR A 121 3.08 -2.78 -2.77
CA THR A 121 2.57 -3.92 -3.55
C THR A 121 2.07 -3.52 -4.94
N GLY A 122 2.29 -2.25 -5.35
CA GLY A 122 1.86 -1.75 -6.66
C GLY A 122 0.35 -1.54 -6.75
N GLY A 123 -0.21 -1.92 -7.88
CA GLY A 123 -1.62 -1.67 -8.22
C GLY A 123 -1.80 -0.41 -9.06
N ILE A 124 -3.05 -0.11 -9.39
CA ILE A 124 -3.45 1.00 -10.26
C ILE A 124 -4.44 1.90 -9.53
N LEU A 125 -4.07 3.17 -9.34
CA LEU A 125 -5.01 4.20 -8.91
C LEU A 125 -5.90 4.62 -10.08
N VAL A 126 -7.22 4.53 -9.89
CA VAL A 126 -8.22 4.82 -10.95
C VAL A 126 -8.89 6.18 -10.82
N ASP A 127 -8.57 6.92 -9.78
CA ASP A 127 -9.10 8.27 -9.59
C ASP A 127 -8.32 9.28 -10.45
N ASP A 128 -9.01 10.29 -10.92
CA ASP A 128 -8.41 11.33 -11.76
C ASP A 128 -7.53 12.30 -10.93
N ALA A 129 -6.63 13.01 -11.61
CA ALA A 129 -5.68 13.91 -10.98
C ALA A 129 -6.38 15.08 -10.24
N SER A 130 -7.57 15.50 -10.67
CA SER A 130 -8.32 16.57 -10.03
C SER A 130 -8.91 16.13 -8.69
N SER A 131 -9.45 14.93 -8.63
CA SER A 131 -9.94 14.32 -7.39
C SER A 131 -8.81 14.09 -6.39
N MET A 132 -7.64 13.65 -6.86
CA MET A 132 -6.45 13.51 -6.02
C MET A 132 -5.97 14.85 -5.46
N ALA A 133 -5.87 15.87 -6.29
CA ALA A 133 -5.47 17.21 -5.87
C ALA A 133 -6.44 17.78 -4.82
N GLU A 134 -7.75 17.61 -5.02
CA GLU A 134 -8.76 18.05 -4.05
C GLU A 134 -8.65 17.31 -2.71
N ALA A 135 -8.39 15.99 -2.74
CA ALA A 135 -8.18 15.21 -1.53
C ALA A 135 -6.94 15.70 -0.75
N TYR A 136 -5.84 15.99 -1.42
CA TYR A 136 -4.65 16.57 -0.78
C TYR A 136 -4.91 17.96 -0.21
N ARG A 137 -5.60 18.82 -0.96
CA ARG A 137 -5.93 20.18 -0.54
C ARG A 137 -6.82 20.21 0.70
N THR A 138 -7.78 19.32 0.81
CA THR A 138 -8.76 19.27 1.90
C THR A 138 -8.35 18.38 3.06
N GLY A 139 -7.35 17.48 2.85
CA GLY A 139 -7.00 16.41 3.79
C GLY A 139 -8.12 15.40 3.98
N ARG A 140 -9.03 15.29 3.02
CA ARG A 140 -10.18 14.36 3.06
C ARG A 140 -10.46 13.81 1.68
N GLY A 141 -10.54 12.50 1.60
CA GLY A 141 -10.83 11.82 0.34
C GLY A 141 -10.73 10.31 0.46
N SER A 142 -10.91 9.66 -0.66
CA SER A 142 -10.63 8.24 -0.79
C SER A 142 -10.13 7.96 -2.20
N PHE A 143 -9.14 7.07 -2.29
CA PHE A 143 -8.57 6.62 -3.55
C PHE A 143 -8.99 5.18 -3.80
N ARG A 144 -9.32 4.86 -5.06
CA ARG A 144 -9.60 3.49 -5.48
C ARG A 144 -8.31 2.89 -6.03
N LEU A 145 -7.86 1.82 -5.39
CA LEU A 145 -6.69 1.04 -5.79
C LEU A 145 -7.16 -0.29 -6.35
N ARG A 146 -6.84 -0.57 -7.61
CA ARG A 146 -7.14 -1.81 -8.32
C ARG A 146 -5.89 -2.69 -8.43
N ALA A 147 -6.12 -3.98 -8.45
CA ALA A 147 -5.14 -4.97 -8.87
C ALA A 147 -4.65 -4.68 -10.28
N ARG A 148 -3.36 -4.96 -10.55
CA ARG A 148 -2.83 -4.98 -11.92
C ARG A 148 -3.04 -6.36 -12.49
N TRP A 149 -3.43 -6.41 -13.75
CA TRP A 149 -3.66 -7.65 -14.46
C TRP A 149 -3.28 -7.55 -15.93
N GLU A 150 -3.00 -8.69 -16.51
CA GLU A 150 -2.67 -8.82 -17.92
C GLU A 150 -3.43 -10.01 -18.51
N LYS A 151 -3.68 -9.95 -19.82
CA LYS A 151 -4.25 -11.04 -20.59
C LYS A 151 -3.11 -11.87 -21.19
N GLU A 152 -3.06 -13.15 -20.83
CA GLU A 152 -2.14 -14.12 -21.45
C GLU A 152 -2.89 -14.99 -22.45
N ASP A 153 -2.41 -15.03 -23.69
CA ASP A 153 -2.96 -15.89 -24.72
C ASP A 153 -2.55 -17.36 -24.48
N GLY A 154 -3.52 -18.25 -24.56
CA GLY A 154 -3.34 -19.69 -24.44
C GLY A 154 -3.51 -20.44 -25.77
N ASP A 155 -3.51 -21.75 -25.68
CA ASP A 155 -3.66 -22.63 -26.85
C ASP A 155 -5.04 -22.48 -27.50
N ARG A 156 -5.09 -22.63 -28.83
CA ARG A 156 -6.33 -22.64 -29.64
C ARG A 156 -7.20 -21.38 -29.49
N GLY A 157 -6.59 -20.24 -29.17
CA GLY A 157 -7.29 -18.97 -29.01
C GLY A 157 -8.01 -18.84 -27.67
N SER A 158 -7.74 -19.68 -26.70
CA SER A 158 -8.08 -19.45 -25.29
C SER A 158 -7.20 -18.36 -24.69
N TYR A 159 -7.57 -17.84 -23.54
CA TYR A 159 -6.74 -16.92 -22.79
C TYR A 159 -7.00 -17.06 -21.28
N HIS A 160 -6.06 -16.61 -20.50
CA HIS A 160 -6.20 -16.41 -19.07
C HIS A 160 -6.02 -14.94 -18.71
N ILE A 161 -6.54 -14.55 -17.56
CA ILE A 161 -6.23 -13.27 -16.94
C ILE A 161 -5.29 -13.55 -15.79
N VAL A 162 -4.13 -12.88 -15.79
CA VAL A 162 -3.12 -13.03 -14.75
C VAL A 162 -3.09 -11.74 -13.92
N VAL A 163 -3.39 -11.87 -12.63
CA VAL A 163 -3.23 -10.78 -11.66
C VAL A 163 -1.84 -10.92 -11.04
N ASP A 164 -1.01 -9.92 -11.24
CA ASP A 164 0.39 -9.89 -10.78
C ASP A 164 0.66 -8.87 -9.66
N GLN A 165 -0.29 -7.99 -9.39
CA GLN A 165 -0.26 -7.10 -8.23
C GLN A 165 -1.65 -7.03 -7.60
N ILE A 166 -1.71 -7.26 -6.30
CA ILE A 166 -2.95 -7.12 -5.52
C ILE A 166 -2.90 -5.82 -4.70
N PRO A 167 -4.05 -5.22 -4.36
CA PRO A 167 -4.09 -3.99 -3.59
C PRO A 167 -3.39 -4.14 -2.24
N TYR A 168 -2.81 -3.03 -1.78
CA TYR A 168 -2.08 -2.96 -0.52
C TYR A 168 -2.94 -3.41 0.68
N GLN A 169 -2.35 -4.23 1.56
CA GLN A 169 -2.97 -4.85 2.75
C GLN A 169 -4.07 -5.90 2.47
N VAL A 170 -4.29 -6.29 1.23
CA VAL A 170 -5.17 -7.41 0.89
C VAL A 170 -4.44 -8.72 1.13
N GLN A 171 -5.05 -9.63 1.89
CA GLN A 171 -4.55 -10.98 2.11
C GLN A 171 -4.86 -11.85 0.88
N LYS A 172 -3.82 -12.35 0.21
CA LYS A 172 -3.95 -13.11 -1.04
C LYS A 172 -4.86 -14.34 -0.89
N ALA A 173 -4.68 -15.13 0.17
CA ALA A 173 -5.50 -16.32 0.41
C ALA A 173 -6.99 -15.98 0.52
N LYS A 174 -7.36 -14.97 1.31
CA LYS A 174 -8.75 -14.54 1.45
C LYS A 174 -9.36 -13.98 0.16
N LEU A 175 -8.54 -13.29 -0.64
CA LEU A 175 -8.97 -12.81 -1.95
C LEU A 175 -9.33 -13.98 -2.87
N ILE A 176 -8.48 -15.01 -2.91
CA ILE A 176 -8.71 -16.21 -3.73
C ILE A 176 -9.95 -16.98 -3.23
N GLU A 177 -10.08 -17.19 -1.91
CA GLU A 177 -11.28 -17.78 -1.30
C GLU A 177 -12.54 -17.02 -1.70
N ARG A 178 -12.49 -15.69 -1.61
CA ARG A 178 -13.61 -14.84 -2.00
C ARG A 178 -13.99 -14.99 -3.47
N ILE A 179 -13.01 -15.06 -4.36
CA ILE A 179 -13.27 -15.28 -5.79
C ILE A 179 -13.88 -16.69 -6.03
N ALA A 180 -13.36 -17.71 -5.35
CA ALA A 180 -13.89 -19.07 -5.43
C ALA A 180 -15.35 -19.15 -4.95
N GLU A 181 -15.71 -18.47 -3.84
CA GLU A 181 -17.11 -18.34 -3.39
C GLU A 181 -18.01 -17.69 -4.45
N LEU A 182 -17.51 -16.63 -5.11
CA LEU A 182 -18.27 -15.96 -6.17
C LEU A 182 -18.55 -16.90 -7.37
N ILE A 183 -17.60 -17.78 -7.69
CA ILE A 183 -17.79 -18.80 -8.74
C ILE A 183 -18.83 -19.83 -8.28
N GLU A 184 -18.69 -20.39 -7.08
CA GLU A 184 -19.60 -21.41 -6.53
C GLU A 184 -21.04 -20.90 -6.47
N HIS A 185 -21.23 -19.67 -6.00
CA HIS A 185 -22.54 -19.03 -5.90
C HIS A 185 -23.03 -18.42 -7.22
N LYS A 186 -22.32 -18.63 -8.34
CA LYS A 186 -22.65 -18.11 -9.69
C LYS A 186 -22.85 -16.59 -9.74
N LYS A 187 -22.14 -15.85 -8.89
CA LYS A 187 -22.20 -14.38 -8.84
C LYS A 187 -21.36 -13.73 -9.96
N VAL A 188 -20.34 -14.44 -10.45
CA VAL A 188 -19.51 -14.04 -11.60
C VAL A 188 -19.59 -15.14 -12.66
N PRO A 189 -20.68 -15.18 -13.47
CA PRO A 189 -20.96 -16.28 -14.40
C PRO A 189 -19.97 -16.38 -15.57
N LEU A 190 -19.14 -15.34 -15.79
CA LEU A 190 -18.14 -15.29 -16.84
C LEU A 190 -16.83 -15.98 -16.43
N LEU A 191 -16.62 -16.24 -15.14
CA LEU A 191 -15.42 -16.89 -14.60
C LEU A 191 -15.69 -18.38 -14.35
N ASP A 192 -14.75 -19.23 -14.72
CA ASP A 192 -14.83 -20.70 -14.55
C ASP A 192 -14.00 -21.18 -13.37
N ASP A 193 -12.78 -20.64 -13.21
CA ASP A 193 -11.84 -21.11 -12.20
C ASP A 193 -10.89 -19.99 -11.75
N VAL A 194 -10.33 -20.12 -10.56
CA VAL A 194 -9.26 -19.28 -10.02
C VAL A 194 -8.15 -20.16 -9.46
N ARG A 195 -6.89 -19.85 -9.80
CA ARG A 195 -5.71 -20.61 -9.37
C ARG A 195 -4.67 -19.69 -8.78
N ASP A 196 -4.04 -20.13 -7.73
CA ASP A 196 -2.83 -19.52 -7.19
C ASP A 196 -1.59 -20.20 -7.77
N GLU A 197 -0.89 -19.50 -8.63
CA GLU A 197 0.37 -19.94 -9.23
C GLU A 197 1.54 -19.08 -8.72
N SER A 198 1.34 -18.36 -7.60
CA SER A 198 2.35 -17.48 -7.00
C SER A 198 3.55 -18.28 -6.49
N ALA A 199 4.74 -17.71 -6.66
CA ALA A 199 5.98 -18.19 -6.07
C ALA A 199 6.64 -17.03 -5.28
N GLU A 200 7.74 -16.46 -5.78
CA GLU A 200 8.31 -15.23 -5.22
C GLU A 200 7.42 -14.01 -5.52
N ASP A 201 6.84 -14.00 -6.74
CA ASP A 201 5.92 -12.97 -7.20
C ASP A 201 4.47 -13.46 -7.15
N VAL A 202 3.55 -12.51 -6.99
CA VAL A 202 2.11 -12.77 -7.08
C VAL A 202 1.74 -13.18 -8.49
N ARG A 203 1.04 -14.31 -8.62
CA ARG A 203 0.47 -14.79 -9.88
C ARG A 203 -0.85 -15.50 -9.60
N ILE A 204 -1.95 -14.76 -9.69
CA ILE A 204 -3.30 -15.32 -9.58
C ILE A 204 -3.87 -15.46 -10.99
N VAL A 205 -4.18 -16.67 -11.39
CA VAL A 205 -4.70 -16.98 -12.73
C VAL A 205 -6.22 -17.11 -12.66
N LEU A 206 -6.91 -16.28 -13.42
CA LEU A 206 -8.36 -16.32 -13.61
C LEU A 206 -8.68 -16.96 -14.95
N VAL A 207 -9.49 -18.02 -14.93
CA VAL A 207 -9.85 -18.76 -16.12
C VAL A 207 -11.26 -18.34 -16.57
N PRO A 208 -11.40 -17.63 -17.70
CA PRO A 208 -12.72 -17.29 -18.23
C PRO A 208 -13.48 -18.54 -18.68
N LYS A 209 -14.80 -18.51 -18.59
CA LYS A 209 -15.67 -19.64 -18.95
C LYS A 209 -15.61 -20.00 -20.43
N SER A 210 -15.26 -19.07 -21.29
CA SER A 210 -15.04 -19.30 -22.70
C SER A 210 -14.08 -18.25 -23.30
N ARG A 211 -13.49 -18.56 -24.44
CA ARG A 211 -12.64 -17.65 -25.20
C ARG A 211 -13.34 -16.38 -25.72
N THR A 212 -14.66 -16.34 -25.69
CA THR A 212 -15.47 -15.22 -26.16
C THR A 212 -15.83 -14.24 -25.03
N VAL A 213 -15.46 -14.55 -23.79
CA VAL A 213 -15.64 -13.64 -22.65
C VAL A 213 -14.78 -12.40 -22.86
N ASP A 214 -15.37 -11.23 -22.65
CA ASP A 214 -14.65 -9.98 -22.61
C ASP A 214 -13.89 -9.86 -21.28
N ALA A 215 -12.56 -9.72 -21.35
CA ALA A 215 -11.70 -9.68 -20.18
C ALA A 215 -11.95 -8.44 -19.30
N ASP A 216 -12.15 -7.27 -19.94
CA ASP A 216 -12.41 -6.03 -19.21
C ASP A 216 -13.74 -6.09 -18.46
N LEU A 217 -14.79 -6.64 -19.11
CA LEU A 217 -16.08 -6.83 -18.47
C LEU A 217 -16.02 -7.80 -17.30
N LEU A 218 -15.27 -8.89 -17.43
CA LEU A 218 -15.05 -9.85 -16.34
C LEU A 218 -14.32 -9.17 -15.16
N MET A 219 -13.26 -8.44 -15.44
CA MET A 219 -12.51 -7.73 -14.41
C MET A 219 -13.35 -6.65 -13.71
N GLU A 220 -14.17 -5.90 -14.45
CA GLU A 220 -15.10 -4.93 -13.83
C GLU A 220 -16.12 -5.59 -12.90
N GLN A 221 -16.58 -6.80 -13.20
CA GLN A 221 -17.43 -7.55 -12.27
C GLN A 221 -16.67 -7.97 -11.00
N LEU A 222 -15.44 -8.42 -11.14
CA LEU A 222 -14.58 -8.82 -10.02
C LEU A 222 -14.19 -7.63 -9.14
N PHE A 223 -13.86 -6.49 -9.72
CA PHE A 223 -13.57 -5.25 -8.99
C PHE A 223 -14.73 -4.80 -8.09
N ARG A 224 -15.96 -5.03 -8.52
CA ARG A 224 -17.16 -4.67 -7.74
C ARG A 224 -17.50 -5.66 -6.63
N GLN A 225 -17.01 -6.90 -6.68
CA GLN A 225 -17.47 -8.00 -5.82
C GLN A 225 -16.37 -8.61 -4.95
N SER A 226 -15.12 -8.18 -5.15
CA SER A 226 -13.96 -8.70 -4.42
C SER A 226 -12.96 -7.59 -4.10
N ASP A 227 -11.97 -7.90 -3.28
CA ASP A 227 -10.91 -6.99 -2.88
C ASP A 227 -9.81 -6.80 -3.97
N LEU A 228 -10.12 -7.17 -5.24
CA LEU A 228 -9.31 -6.72 -6.38
C LEU A 228 -9.40 -5.21 -6.61
N GLU A 229 -10.42 -4.54 -6.09
CA GLU A 229 -10.48 -3.09 -5.90
C GLU A 229 -10.76 -2.79 -4.43
N VAL A 230 -9.95 -1.92 -3.82
CA VAL A 230 -10.16 -1.42 -2.47
C VAL A 230 -10.18 0.10 -2.45
N ARG A 231 -10.81 0.66 -1.41
CA ARG A 231 -10.78 2.10 -1.14
C ARG A 231 -9.82 2.41 0.00
N ILE A 232 -8.95 3.37 -0.25
CA ILE A 232 -7.97 3.85 0.73
C ILE A 232 -8.34 5.28 1.07
N SER A 233 -8.60 5.53 2.34
CA SER A 233 -8.97 6.87 2.83
C SER A 233 -7.74 7.76 3.03
N LEU A 234 -7.95 9.06 2.84
CA LEU A 234 -7.04 10.13 3.23
C LEU A 234 -7.69 10.90 4.37
#